data_0459be6968cc9a63d43c797add8649ba
#
_entry.id   0459be6968cc9a63d43c797add8649ba
#
_cell.length_a   1.000
_cell.length_b   1.000
_cell.length_c   1.000
_cell.angle_alpha   90.00
_cell.angle_beta   90.00
_cell.angle_gamma   90.00
#
_symmetry.space_group_name_H-M   'P 1'
#
loop_
_entity.id
_entity.type
_entity.pdbx_description
1 polymer ?
#
loop_
_entity_poly.entity_id
_entity_poly.type
_entity_poly.pdbx_seq_one_letter_code
_entity_poly.pdbx_strand_id
1 'polypeptide(L)'
;MANQTATSLEQLAYRLFELIDAMDVAGMTAMMTDDVQGVDELSCGWLRGHAAVEDYFERMRGLIDGLRSQLRDVRGSEWGHAAVVTCVVDQTYMLDGRHQRITAPTSMTFRREHGEWKLALLHSVPI
;
A
#
# COMPACT_ATOMS: atom_id res chain seq x y z
N MET A 1 -14.75 15.50 -19.62
CA MET A 1 -14.46 15.42 -18.92
C MET A 1 -13.24 15.68 -18.41
N ALA A 2 -12.96 16.40 -18.18
CA ALA A 2 -11.80 16.98 -17.78
C ALA A 2 -11.07 16.39 -16.67
N ASN A 3 -11.69 15.96 -15.78
CA ASN A 3 -11.07 15.41 -14.62
C ASN A 3 -10.36 14.13 -14.86
N GLN A 4 -10.35 13.66 -16.05
CA GLN A 4 -9.70 12.43 -16.33
C GLN A 4 -8.21 12.51 -16.30
N THR A 5 -7.64 13.70 -16.36
CA THR A 5 -6.20 13.82 -16.31
C THR A 5 -5.66 13.68 -14.89
N ALA A 6 -6.51 13.84 -13.90
CA ALA A 6 -6.09 13.70 -12.51
C ALA A 6 -6.30 12.27 -12.05
N THR A 7 -5.30 11.71 -11.41
CA THR A 7 -5.42 10.41 -10.78
C THR A 7 -6.28 10.56 -9.54
N SER A 8 -7.34 9.81 -9.43
CA SER A 8 -8.18 9.85 -8.25
C SER A 8 -7.46 9.18 -7.08
N LEU A 9 -7.88 9.51 -5.88
CA LEU A 9 -7.33 8.88 -4.68
C LEU A 9 -7.52 7.37 -4.71
N GLU A 10 -8.70 6.94 -5.13
CA GLU A 10 -9.00 5.51 -5.20
C GLU A 10 -8.07 4.80 -6.18
N GLN A 11 -7.78 5.44 -7.31
CA GLN A 11 -6.85 4.87 -8.29
C GLN A 11 -5.43 4.72 -7.72
N LEU A 12 -5.01 5.64 -6.85
CA LEU A 12 -3.71 5.55 -6.19
C LEU A 12 -3.63 4.30 -5.30
N ALA A 13 -4.73 3.97 -4.62
CA ALA A 13 -4.78 2.76 -3.81
C ALA A 13 -4.61 1.52 -4.66
N TYR A 14 -5.32 1.43 -5.77
CA TYR A 14 -5.17 0.30 -6.70
C TYR A 14 -3.75 0.23 -7.26
N ARG A 15 -3.20 1.38 -7.63
CA ARG A 15 -1.85 1.44 -8.17
C ARG A 15 -0.81 0.94 -7.17
N LEU A 16 -0.95 1.35 -5.92
CA LEU A 16 -0.04 0.91 -4.87
C LEU A 16 -0.04 -0.61 -4.73
N PHE A 17 -1.23 -1.22 -4.69
CA PHE A 17 -1.32 -2.67 -4.52
C PHE A 17 -0.88 -3.43 -5.76
N GLU A 18 -1.01 -2.86 -6.96
CA GLU A 18 -0.39 -3.45 -8.15
C GLU A 18 1.13 -3.52 -8.00
N LEU A 19 1.73 -2.45 -7.49
CA LEU A 19 3.18 -2.41 -7.27
C LEU A 19 3.60 -3.38 -6.17
N ILE A 20 2.82 -3.47 -5.12
CA ILE A 20 3.07 -4.42 -4.03
C ILE A 20 3.02 -5.86 -4.55
N ASP A 21 2.00 -6.20 -5.32
CA ASP A 21 1.86 -7.55 -5.89
C ASP A 21 3.02 -7.89 -6.81
N ALA A 22 3.55 -6.90 -7.52
CA ALA A 22 4.70 -7.09 -8.41
C ALA A 22 6.03 -7.03 -7.66
N MET A 23 6.02 -6.73 -6.37
CA MET A 23 7.24 -6.51 -5.59
C MET A 23 8.14 -5.43 -6.22
N ASP A 24 7.50 -4.42 -6.81
CA ASP A 24 8.22 -3.30 -7.45
C ASP A 24 8.54 -2.24 -6.40
N VAL A 25 9.63 -2.44 -5.69
CA VAL A 25 10.00 -1.59 -4.56
C VAL A 25 10.29 -0.16 -5.01
N ALA A 26 10.97 0.00 -6.13
CA ALA A 26 11.27 1.34 -6.65
C ALA A 26 9.98 2.09 -6.98
N GLY A 27 9.01 1.40 -7.58
CA GLY A 27 7.71 2.00 -7.87
C GLY A 27 6.96 2.36 -6.61
N MET A 28 7.01 1.49 -5.60
CA MET A 28 6.36 1.77 -4.31
C MET A 28 6.94 3.00 -3.63
N THR A 29 8.25 3.05 -3.48
CA THR A 29 8.90 4.17 -2.77
C THR A 29 8.74 5.48 -3.52
N ALA A 30 8.62 5.44 -4.84
CA ALA A 30 8.34 6.64 -5.62
C ALA A 30 6.97 7.24 -5.30
N MET A 31 6.04 6.44 -4.80
CA MET A 31 4.72 6.91 -4.37
C MET A 31 4.68 7.35 -2.91
N MET A 32 5.78 7.23 -2.17
CA MET A 32 5.80 7.42 -0.72
C MET A 32 6.54 8.68 -0.33
N THR A 33 6.09 9.30 0.77
CA THR A 33 6.86 10.39 1.39
C THR A 33 8.14 9.83 1.98
N ASP A 34 9.14 10.70 2.19
CA ASP A 34 10.41 10.27 2.79
C ASP A 34 10.22 9.71 4.19
N ASP A 35 9.22 10.20 4.92
CA ASP A 35 8.94 9.78 6.29
C ASP A 35 7.76 8.80 6.37
N VAL A 36 7.51 8.06 5.31
CA VAL A 36 6.42 7.09 5.25
C VAL A 36 6.47 6.12 6.42
N GLN A 37 5.30 5.72 6.90
CA GLN A 37 5.18 4.71 7.94
C GLN A 37 4.19 3.65 7.47
N GLY A 38 4.46 2.40 7.82
CA GLY A 38 3.57 1.31 7.47
C GLY A 38 3.63 0.17 8.45
N VAL A 39 2.52 -0.56 8.53
CA VAL A 39 2.44 -1.77 9.31
C VAL A 39 1.40 -2.70 8.68
N ASP A 40 1.74 -3.97 8.61
CA ASP A 40 0.80 -5.00 8.16
C ASP A 40 1.03 -6.27 8.99
N GLU A 41 0.36 -7.35 8.60
CA GLU A 41 0.38 -8.59 9.36
C GLU A 41 1.75 -9.27 9.38
N LEU A 42 2.59 -8.99 8.40
CA LEU A 42 3.90 -9.64 8.28
C LEU A 42 5.05 -8.77 8.77
N SER A 43 4.85 -7.47 8.93
CA SER A 43 5.94 -6.56 9.28
C SER A 43 6.35 -6.69 10.74
N CYS A 44 5.46 -7.16 11.59
CA CYS A 44 5.71 -7.36 13.03
C CYS A 44 6.09 -6.07 13.75
N GLY A 45 5.82 -4.92 13.17
CA GLY A 45 6.12 -3.63 13.76
C GLY A 45 6.06 -2.56 12.71
N TRP A 46 6.31 -1.33 13.13
CA TRP A 46 6.28 -0.20 12.21
C TRP A 46 7.50 -0.18 11.31
N LEU A 47 7.25 0.01 10.02
CA LEU A 47 8.29 0.31 9.04
C LEU A 47 8.30 1.82 8.87
N ARG A 48 9.44 2.45 9.07
CA ARG A 48 9.56 3.90 8.99
C ARG A 48 10.65 4.28 8.00
N GLY A 49 10.27 5.05 6.98
CA GLY A 49 11.16 5.54 5.93
C GLY A 49 11.36 4.54 4.81
N HIS A 50 11.93 5.02 3.71
CA HIS A 50 12.13 4.20 2.50
C HIS A 50 13.01 2.98 2.75
N ALA A 51 14.10 3.16 3.51
CA ALA A 51 15.03 2.06 3.74
C ALA A 51 14.36 0.89 4.45
N ALA A 52 13.52 1.16 5.44
CA ALA A 52 12.79 0.10 6.15
C ALA A 52 11.82 -0.63 5.22
N VAL A 53 11.14 0.12 4.36
CA VAL A 53 10.22 -0.47 3.38
C VAL A 53 10.99 -1.35 2.40
N GLU A 54 12.12 -0.87 1.90
CA GLU A 54 12.97 -1.62 0.98
C GLU A 54 13.46 -2.93 1.60
N ASP A 55 13.95 -2.86 2.83
CA ASP A 55 14.43 -4.04 3.55
C ASP A 55 13.31 -5.07 3.77
N TYR A 56 12.13 -4.59 4.11
CA TYR A 56 10.98 -5.44 4.33
C TYR A 56 10.62 -6.23 3.07
N PHE A 57 10.49 -5.55 1.94
CA PHE A 57 10.11 -6.21 0.69
C PHE A 57 11.23 -7.10 0.16
N GLU A 58 12.49 -6.76 0.43
CA GLU A 58 13.61 -7.61 0.08
C GLU A 58 13.53 -8.94 0.83
N ARG A 59 13.18 -8.90 2.12
CA ARG A 59 12.97 -10.12 2.90
C ARG A 59 11.75 -10.90 2.42
N MET A 60 10.65 -10.19 2.11
CA MET A 60 9.42 -10.84 1.64
C MET A 60 9.63 -11.53 0.31
N ARG A 61 10.46 -10.98 -0.56
CA ARG A 61 10.73 -11.55 -1.87
C ARG A 61 11.29 -12.96 -1.76
N GLY A 62 12.03 -13.26 -0.70
CA GLY A 62 12.58 -14.59 -0.45
C GLY A 62 11.65 -15.53 0.29
N LEU A 63 10.55 -15.02 0.84
CA LEU A 63 9.67 -15.81 1.72
C LEU A 63 8.32 -16.10 1.10
N ILE A 64 7.77 -15.20 0.29
CA ILE A 64 6.43 -15.37 -0.26
C ILE A 64 6.46 -15.35 -1.78
N ASP A 65 5.50 -16.06 -2.37
CA ASP A 65 5.33 -16.15 -3.82
C ASP A 65 3.88 -15.90 -4.18
N GLY A 66 3.68 -15.41 -5.39
CA GLY A 66 2.35 -15.33 -5.99
C GLY A 66 1.41 -14.39 -5.26
N LEU A 67 1.95 -13.29 -4.74
CA LEU A 67 1.13 -12.32 -4.03
C LEU A 67 0.10 -11.71 -4.97
N ARG A 68 -1.16 -11.77 -4.57
CA ARG A 68 -2.28 -11.16 -5.30
C ARG A 68 -3.18 -10.45 -4.33
N SER A 69 -3.54 -9.21 -4.68
CA SER A 69 -4.41 -8.38 -3.86
C SER A 69 -5.64 -7.99 -4.64
N GLN A 70 -6.78 -8.02 -3.98
CA GLN A 70 -8.01 -7.45 -4.50
C GLN A 70 -8.55 -6.47 -3.48
N LEU A 71 -8.90 -5.29 -3.95
CA LEU A 71 -9.44 -4.23 -3.10
C LEU A 71 -10.95 -4.16 -3.29
N ARG A 72 -11.67 -3.99 -2.19
CA ARG A 72 -13.11 -3.76 -2.22
C ARG A 72 -13.49 -2.71 -1.19
N ASP A 73 -14.67 -2.13 -1.36
CA ASP A 73 -15.19 -1.08 -0.48
C ASP A 73 -14.20 0.08 -0.37
N VAL A 74 -13.71 0.55 -1.52
CA VAL A 74 -12.67 1.58 -1.59
C VAL A 74 -13.31 2.95 -1.48
N ARG A 75 -12.88 3.76 -0.51
CA ARG A 75 -13.42 5.10 -0.27
C ARG A 75 -12.31 6.09 -0.01
N GLY A 76 -12.38 7.22 -0.70
CA GLY A 76 -11.43 8.31 -0.52
C GLY A 76 -12.08 9.52 0.12
N SER A 77 -11.34 10.19 0.98
CA SER A 77 -11.72 11.46 1.58
C SER A 77 -10.53 12.40 1.56
N GLU A 78 -10.78 13.66 1.31
CA GLU A 78 -9.72 14.64 1.09
C GLU A 78 -9.96 15.86 1.97
N TRP A 79 -8.90 16.33 2.64
CA TRP A 79 -8.95 17.49 3.52
C TRP A 79 -7.71 18.37 3.28
N GLY A 80 -7.83 19.33 2.35
CA GLY A 80 -6.70 20.21 2.04
C GLY A 80 -5.50 19.45 1.49
N HIS A 81 -4.41 19.39 2.25
CA HIS A 81 -3.18 18.72 1.83
C HIS A 81 -3.09 17.29 2.34
N ALA A 82 -4.14 16.78 2.95
CA ALA A 82 -4.18 15.42 3.46
C ALA A 82 -5.38 14.68 2.87
N ALA A 83 -5.24 13.39 2.72
CA ALA A 83 -6.32 12.55 2.22
C ALA A 83 -6.18 11.15 2.80
N VAL A 84 -7.30 10.44 2.87
CA VAL A 84 -7.33 9.07 3.34
C VAL A 84 -8.07 8.22 2.31
N VAL A 85 -7.55 7.04 2.04
CA VAL A 85 -8.28 6.01 1.32
C VAL A 85 -8.40 4.81 2.25
N THR A 86 -9.62 4.34 2.44
CA THR A 86 -9.85 3.10 3.19
C THR A 86 -10.40 2.05 2.25
N CYS A 87 -10.11 0.80 2.56
CA CYS A 87 -10.61 -0.32 1.77
C CYS A 87 -10.49 -1.60 2.57
N VAL A 88 -11.00 -2.67 2.00
CA VAL A 88 -10.71 -4.02 2.50
C VAL A 88 -9.85 -4.69 1.44
N VAL A 89 -8.71 -5.21 1.87
CA VAL A 89 -7.79 -5.92 0.97
C VAL A 89 -7.92 -7.41 1.23
N ASP A 90 -8.21 -8.15 0.16
CA ASP A 90 -8.16 -9.62 0.19
C ASP A 90 -6.87 -10.03 -0.50
N GLN A 91 -5.99 -10.71 0.22
CA GLN A 91 -4.69 -11.12 -0.32
C GLN A 91 -4.54 -12.62 -0.24
N THR A 92 -3.92 -13.17 -1.29
CA THR A 92 -3.51 -14.57 -1.32
C THR A 92 -2.04 -14.63 -1.68
N TYR A 93 -1.31 -15.56 -1.08
CA TYR A 93 0.10 -15.79 -1.39
C TYR A 93 0.53 -17.15 -0.88
N MET A 94 1.72 -17.59 -1.29
CA MET A 94 2.34 -18.80 -0.76
C MET A 94 3.42 -18.37 0.23
N LEU A 95 3.40 -18.96 1.41
CA LEU A 95 4.42 -18.75 2.43
C LEU A 95 4.93 -20.13 2.83
N ASP A 96 6.21 -20.38 2.61
CA ASP A 96 6.81 -21.69 2.89
C ASP A 96 6.03 -22.83 2.23
N GLY A 97 5.59 -22.62 0.99
CA GLY A 97 4.86 -23.63 0.25
C GLY A 97 3.42 -23.81 0.68
N ARG A 98 2.92 -22.99 1.57
CA ARG A 98 1.53 -23.08 2.04
C ARG A 98 0.72 -21.89 1.56
N HIS A 99 -0.48 -22.15 1.09
CA HIS A 99 -1.42 -21.12 0.71
C HIS A 99 -1.85 -20.32 1.92
N GLN A 100 -1.77 -19.01 1.79
CA GLN A 100 -2.27 -18.08 2.80
C GLN A 100 -3.34 -17.21 2.18
N ARG A 101 -4.34 -16.86 2.97
CA ARG A 101 -5.38 -15.96 2.56
C ARG A 101 -5.71 -15.06 3.74
N ILE A 102 -5.68 -13.75 3.51
CA ILE A 102 -6.03 -12.79 4.55
C ILE A 102 -7.05 -11.81 4.02
N THR A 103 -7.83 -11.27 4.93
CA THR A 103 -8.73 -10.16 4.68
C THR A 103 -8.38 -9.08 5.68
N ALA A 104 -8.09 -7.88 5.19
CA ALA A 104 -7.58 -6.83 6.06
C ALA A 104 -8.20 -5.49 5.73
N PRO A 105 -9.02 -4.93 6.64
CA PRO A 105 -9.33 -3.51 6.56
C PRO A 105 -8.04 -2.71 6.56
N THR A 106 -7.92 -1.79 5.63
CA THR A 106 -6.67 -1.09 5.38
C THR A 106 -6.94 0.39 5.23
N SER A 107 -6.08 1.21 5.83
CA SER A 107 -6.15 2.65 5.66
C SER A 107 -4.83 3.15 5.09
N MET A 108 -4.94 4.10 4.17
CA MET A 108 -3.81 4.74 3.52
C MET A 108 -3.99 6.24 3.67
N THR A 109 -3.02 6.91 4.26
CA THR A 109 -3.03 8.37 4.38
C THR A 109 -2.07 8.95 3.37
N PHE A 110 -2.54 9.92 2.60
CA PHE A 110 -1.74 10.59 1.59
C PHE A 110 -1.54 12.05 1.99
N ARG A 111 -0.40 12.59 1.62
CA ARG A 111 -0.07 13.98 1.82
C ARG A 111 0.27 14.58 0.46
N ARG A 112 -0.19 15.81 0.22
CA ARG A 112 0.12 16.48 -1.04
C ARG A 112 1.50 17.12 -0.94
N GLU A 113 2.40 16.71 -1.84
CA GLU A 113 3.73 17.28 -1.94
C GLU A 113 3.97 17.67 -3.39
N HIS A 114 4.35 18.91 -3.62
CA HIS A 114 4.64 19.42 -4.97
C HIS A 114 3.50 19.13 -5.96
N GLY A 115 2.27 19.25 -5.48
CA GLY A 115 1.09 19.02 -6.31
C GLY A 115 0.69 17.58 -6.50
N GLU A 116 1.42 16.64 -5.91
CA GLU A 116 1.13 15.21 -6.03
C GLU A 116 0.80 14.59 -4.70
N TRP A 117 -0.12 13.64 -4.72
CA TRP A 117 -0.43 12.86 -3.53
C TRP A 117 0.66 11.79 -3.33
N LYS A 118 1.25 11.78 -2.14
CA LYS A 118 2.25 10.78 -1.74
C LYS A 118 1.75 10.03 -0.52
N LEU A 119 1.98 8.73 -0.50
CA LEU A 119 1.58 7.88 0.62
C LEU A 119 2.45 8.19 1.83
N ALA A 120 1.82 8.57 2.94
CA ALA A 120 2.52 8.86 4.20
C ALA A 120 2.33 7.78 5.24
N LEU A 121 1.21 7.03 5.16
CA LEU A 121 0.92 5.98 6.13
C LEU A 121 0.10 4.88 5.47
N LEU A 122 0.47 3.64 5.75
CA LEU A 122 -0.36 2.48 5.42
C LEU A 122 -0.54 1.64 6.67
N HIS A 123 -1.77 1.33 7.02
CA HIS A 123 -2.09 0.51 8.18
C HIS A 123 -3.07 -0.57 7.77
N SER A 124 -2.68 -1.82 7.92
CA SER A 124 -3.47 -2.97 7.51
C SER A 124 -3.67 -3.89 8.71
N VAL A 125 -4.92 -4.23 9.00
CA VAL A 125 -5.28 -5.01 10.19
C VAL A 125 -6.02 -6.26 9.74
N PRO A 126 -5.38 -7.43 9.74
CA PRO A 126 -6.07 -8.65 9.31
C PRO A 126 -7.15 -9.06 10.31
N ILE A 127 -8.19 -9.65 9.78
CA ILE A 127 -9.31 -10.14 10.57
C ILE A 127 -9.61 -11.60 10.22
#